data_b30e154da8ea1a3e196048e380e80d9f
#
_entry.id   b30e154da8ea1a3e196048e380e80d9f
#
_cell.length_a   1.000
_cell.length_b   1.000
_cell.length_c   1.000
_cell.angle_alpha   90.00
_cell.angle_beta   90.00
_cell.angle_gamma   90.00
#
_symmetry.space_group_name_H-M   'P 1'
#
loop_
_entity.id
_entity.type
_entity.pdbx_description
1 polymer ?
#
loop_
_entity_poly.entity_id
_entity_poly.type
_entity_poly.pdbx_seq_one_letter_code
_entity_poly.pdbx_strand_id
1 'polypeptide(L)'
;MKTFIRIAEIWVPTEDRTELRYHDGLYGTHDEFRALSQQMRFKYNEGLPGKAWATGHPVIFRELEDSNFKRTEAAKAVGLTCGVALPVVADDVLKAVVVLLCGDGNVGAGALELWHNDPSKFFELRLVDGYYGPAVMFELNSRHTGFPRGYGLPGRAWKSNMPLIVNDLNDSRVFLRWKEALDIGVNRGLGIPYLHPSGRTWVMTFLSARNTPIARRFEIWVPTQDRETLIFHAGDCDQNSEFATAYKSAKIEKNDGAIGQAWASGIATARASLAHEKSVVAQSAAAAGLSAMLEQIQVDFTHSLHA
;
A
#
# COMPACT_ATOMS: atom_id res chain seq x y z
N MET A 1 17.92 6.10 -7.34
CA MET A 1 17.75 5.38 -6.07
C MET A 1 16.75 4.26 -6.30
N LYS A 2 17.08 3.02 -5.92
CA LYS A 2 16.17 1.88 -6.11
C LYS A 2 15.16 1.85 -4.96
N THR A 3 13.88 1.69 -5.25
CA THR A 3 12.83 1.46 -4.26
C THR A 3 12.63 -0.04 -4.02
N PHE A 4 12.07 -0.42 -2.87
CA PHE A 4 11.76 -1.82 -2.56
C PHE A 4 10.64 -2.35 -3.46
N ILE A 5 9.57 -1.57 -3.66
CA ILE A 5 8.54 -1.86 -4.67
C ILE A 5 9.14 -1.56 -6.05
N ARG A 6 9.13 -2.57 -6.92
CA ARG A 6 9.70 -2.51 -8.27
C ARG A 6 8.63 -2.41 -9.34
N ILE A 7 7.52 -3.12 -9.13
CA ILE A 7 6.39 -3.17 -10.03
C ILE A 7 5.12 -2.96 -9.22
N ALA A 8 4.20 -2.18 -9.78
CA ALA A 8 2.84 -2.05 -9.29
C ALA A 8 1.87 -2.38 -10.41
N GLU A 9 0.85 -3.17 -10.11
CA GLU A 9 -0.17 -3.60 -11.07
C GLU A 9 -1.57 -3.36 -10.51
N ILE A 10 -2.50 -3.06 -11.39
CA ILE A 10 -3.91 -2.87 -11.07
C ILE A 10 -4.71 -3.89 -11.86
N TRP A 11 -5.45 -4.72 -11.13
CA TRP A 11 -6.29 -5.77 -11.68
C TRP A 11 -7.74 -5.43 -11.36
N VAL A 12 -8.61 -5.49 -12.37
CA VAL A 12 -10.04 -5.17 -12.20
C VAL A 12 -10.90 -6.38 -12.59
N PRO A 13 -12.07 -6.56 -11.95
CA PRO A 13 -13.00 -7.59 -12.37
C PRO A 13 -13.44 -7.42 -13.84
N THR A 14 -13.62 -8.53 -14.53
CA THR A 14 -14.32 -8.55 -15.83
C THR A 14 -15.78 -8.15 -15.65
N GLU A 15 -16.48 -7.82 -16.74
CA GLU A 15 -17.89 -7.42 -16.69
C GLU A 15 -18.79 -8.47 -16.05
N ASP A 16 -18.54 -9.74 -16.38
CA ASP A 16 -19.23 -10.91 -15.80
C ASP A 16 -18.72 -11.29 -14.40
N ARG A 17 -17.67 -10.59 -13.91
CA ARG A 17 -17.04 -10.78 -12.60
C ARG A 17 -16.56 -12.21 -12.31
N THR A 18 -16.19 -12.94 -13.35
CA THR A 18 -15.64 -14.30 -13.21
C THR A 18 -14.13 -14.33 -13.05
N GLU A 19 -13.44 -13.30 -13.54
CA GLU A 19 -12.00 -13.18 -13.52
C GLU A 19 -11.56 -11.74 -13.22
N LEU A 20 -10.28 -11.58 -12.83
CA LEU A 20 -9.58 -10.32 -12.84
C LEU A 20 -8.77 -10.21 -14.12
N ARG A 21 -8.86 -9.06 -14.79
CA ARG A 21 -8.06 -8.68 -15.93
C ARG A 21 -7.09 -7.56 -15.59
N TYR A 22 -5.98 -7.50 -16.29
CA TYR A 22 -5.06 -6.39 -16.22
C TYR A 22 -5.77 -5.07 -16.59
N HIS A 23 -5.56 -4.03 -15.81
CA HIS A 23 -6.07 -2.68 -16.05
C HIS A 23 -4.94 -1.71 -16.36
N ASP A 24 -3.96 -1.57 -15.47
CA ASP A 24 -2.84 -0.65 -15.59
C ASP A 24 -1.66 -1.08 -14.70
N GLY A 25 -0.50 -0.42 -14.81
CA GLY A 25 0.63 -0.71 -13.93
C GLY A 25 1.91 0.07 -14.23
N LEU A 26 2.81 0.06 -13.25
CA LEU A 26 4.13 0.67 -13.27
C LEU A 26 5.19 -0.43 -13.29
N TYR A 27 6.01 -0.46 -14.32
CA TYR A 27 7.00 -1.53 -14.54
C TYR A 27 8.44 -1.03 -14.64
N GLY A 28 8.65 0.30 -14.67
CA GLY A 28 9.97 0.86 -14.93
C GLY A 28 10.50 0.38 -16.28
N THR A 29 11.61 -0.36 -16.26
CA THR A 29 12.27 -0.91 -17.45
C THR A 29 11.91 -2.37 -17.74
N HIS A 30 10.89 -2.94 -17.07
CA HIS A 30 10.53 -4.36 -17.17
C HIS A 30 9.41 -4.59 -18.21
N ASP A 31 9.67 -4.22 -19.49
CA ASP A 31 8.65 -4.28 -20.55
C ASP A 31 8.18 -5.70 -20.89
N GLU A 32 9.07 -6.69 -20.82
CA GLU A 32 8.70 -8.08 -21.02
C GLU A 32 7.75 -8.60 -19.94
N PHE A 33 8.00 -8.22 -18.69
CA PHE A 33 7.10 -8.57 -17.59
C PHE A 33 5.74 -7.88 -17.73
N ARG A 34 5.72 -6.61 -18.21
CA ARG A 34 4.49 -5.90 -18.56
C ARG A 34 3.69 -6.64 -19.63
N ALA A 35 4.33 -7.01 -20.73
CA ALA A 35 3.68 -7.71 -21.83
C ALA A 35 3.05 -9.03 -21.39
N LEU A 36 3.75 -9.78 -20.54
CA LEU A 36 3.21 -11.00 -19.95
C LEU A 36 1.99 -10.71 -19.06
N SER A 37 2.08 -9.70 -18.21
CA SER A 37 1.00 -9.31 -17.29
C SER A 37 -0.28 -8.92 -18.02
N GLN A 38 -0.17 -8.19 -19.12
CA GLN A 38 -1.32 -7.74 -19.94
C GLN A 38 -2.13 -8.90 -20.52
N GLN A 39 -1.52 -10.06 -20.71
CA GLN A 39 -2.17 -11.26 -21.23
C GLN A 39 -2.79 -12.13 -20.14
N MET A 40 -2.46 -11.87 -18.87
CA MET A 40 -2.92 -12.69 -17.75
C MET A 40 -4.38 -12.42 -17.38
N ARG A 41 -5.01 -13.45 -16.81
CA ARG A 41 -6.29 -13.42 -16.11
C ARG A 41 -6.14 -14.22 -14.83
N PHE A 42 -6.89 -13.83 -13.80
CA PHE A 42 -6.91 -14.54 -12.52
C PHE A 42 -8.35 -14.82 -12.11
N LYS A 43 -8.65 -16.08 -11.91
CA LYS A 43 -9.93 -16.52 -11.34
C LYS A 43 -9.97 -16.21 -9.84
N TYR A 44 -11.16 -16.29 -9.29
CA TYR A 44 -11.37 -16.23 -7.84
C TYR A 44 -10.46 -17.23 -7.12
N ASN A 45 -9.72 -16.78 -6.11
CA ASN A 45 -8.72 -17.55 -5.35
C ASN A 45 -7.50 -18.05 -6.17
N GLU A 46 -7.26 -17.53 -7.35
CA GLU A 46 -6.13 -17.92 -8.21
C GLU A 46 -4.99 -16.89 -8.15
N GLY A 47 -3.77 -17.36 -7.89
CA GLY A 47 -2.58 -16.52 -7.81
C GLY A 47 -2.70 -15.45 -6.71
N LEU A 48 -1.83 -14.47 -6.72
CA LEU A 48 -1.81 -13.42 -5.71
C LEU A 48 -3.04 -12.48 -5.79
N PRO A 49 -3.44 -11.96 -6.98
CA PRO A 49 -4.61 -11.07 -7.08
C PRO A 49 -5.93 -11.79 -6.76
N GLY A 50 -6.14 -13.00 -7.30
CA GLY A 50 -7.37 -13.76 -7.06
C GLY A 50 -7.54 -14.20 -5.61
N LYS A 51 -6.42 -14.45 -4.91
CA LYS A 51 -6.44 -14.77 -3.49
C LYS A 51 -6.87 -13.56 -2.64
N ALA A 52 -6.36 -12.35 -2.94
CA ALA A 52 -6.81 -11.14 -2.27
C ALA A 52 -8.30 -10.85 -2.54
N TRP A 53 -8.77 -11.12 -3.75
CA TRP A 53 -10.20 -11.08 -4.07
C TRP A 53 -11.01 -12.05 -3.21
N ALA A 54 -10.56 -13.29 -3.08
CA ALA A 54 -11.27 -14.33 -2.35
C ALA A 54 -11.33 -14.07 -0.84
N THR A 55 -10.26 -13.50 -0.28
CA THR A 55 -10.14 -13.25 1.16
C THR A 55 -10.73 -11.91 1.59
N GLY A 56 -10.88 -10.95 0.67
CA GLY A 56 -11.35 -9.59 0.96
C GLY A 56 -10.40 -8.75 1.81
N HIS A 57 -9.17 -9.21 2.03
CA HIS A 57 -8.15 -8.49 2.79
C HIS A 57 -6.78 -8.61 2.13
N PRO A 58 -5.77 -7.81 2.53
CA PRO A 58 -4.42 -7.91 1.99
C PRO A 58 -3.84 -9.31 2.09
N VAL A 59 -3.04 -9.69 1.10
CA VAL A 59 -2.34 -10.99 1.04
C VAL A 59 -0.87 -10.74 0.73
N ILE A 60 0.02 -11.43 1.44
CA ILE A 60 1.46 -11.40 1.20
C ILE A 60 1.89 -12.76 0.64
N PHE A 61 2.66 -12.76 -0.46
CA PHE A 61 3.47 -13.89 -0.87
C PHE A 61 4.92 -13.57 -0.52
N ARG A 62 5.45 -14.23 0.50
CA ARG A 62 6.81 -13.99 1.02
C ARG A 62 7.88 -14.39 0.02
N GLU A 63 7.62 -15.47 -0.70
CA GLU A 63 8.49 -16.06 -1.70
C GLU A 63 7.63 -16.36 -2.93
N LEU A 64 7.95 -15.71 -4.06
CA LEU A 64 7.18 -15.91 -5.28
C LEU A 64 7.46 -17.29 -5.89
N GLU A 65 8.65 -17.87 -5.63
CA GLU A 65 9.06 -19.18 -6.17
C GLU A 65 8.26 -20.32 -5.56
N ASP A 66 8.03 -20.30 -4.25
CA ASP A 66 7.35 -21.37 -3.51
C ASP A 66 5.85 -21.14 -3.32
N SER A 67 5.31 -20.13 -3.99
CA SER A 67 3.90 -19.78 -3.93
C SER A 67 3.15 -20.15 -5.22
N ASN A 68 1.82 -20.01 -5.19
CA ASN A 68 0.99 -20.14 -6.39
C ASN A 68 1.09 -18.90 -7.32
N PHE A 69 2.25 -18.25 -7.37
CA PHE A 69 2.47 -17.11 -8.23
C PHE A 69 2.64 -17.57 -9.69
N LYS A 70 1.80 -17.06 -10.59
CA LYS A 70 1.70 -17.57 -11.97
C LYS A 70 2.86 -17.18 -12.90
N ARG A 71 3.68 -16.20 -12.50
CA ARG A 71 4.76 -15.63 -13.33
C ARG A 71 6.12 -15.81 -12.67
N THR A 72 6.35 -16.94 -12.00
CA THR A 72 7.53 -17.20 -11.17
C THR A 72 8.84 -17.02 -11.95
N GLU A 73 8.97 -17.63 -13.13
CA GLU A 73 10.19 -17.52 -13.95
C GLU A 73 10.46 -16.07 -14.41
N ALA A 74 9.42 -15.36 -14.83
CA ALA A 74 9.54 -13.98 -15.22
C ALA A 74 9.88 -13.07 -14.02
N ALA A 75 9.32 -13.34 -12.84
CA ALA A 75 9.64 -12.62 -11.62
C ALA A 75 11.11 -12.82 -11.22
N LYS A 76 11.59 -14.05 -11.29
CA LYS A 76 12.98 -14.41 -11.02
C LYS A 76 13.95 -13.70 -11.96
N ALA A 77 13.64 -13.67 -13.25
CA ALA A 77 14.46 -13.02 -14.27
C ALA A 77 14.67 -11.52 -14.01
N VAL A 78 13.72 -10.84 -13.34
CA VAL A 78 13.80 -9.41 -12.99
C VAL A 78 14.08 -9.16 -11.51
N GLY A 79 14.43 -10.20 -10.75
CA GLY A 79 14.85 -10.10 -9.34
C GLY A 79 13.72 -9.78 -8.37
N LEU A 80 12.48 -10.15 -8.68
CA LEU A 80 11.36 -10.05 -7.75
C LEU A 80 11.33 -11.24 -6.81
N THR A 81 11.16 -11.00 -5.52
CA THR A 81 11.21 -12.03 -4.48
C THR A 81 9.89 -12.20 -3.74
N CYS A 82 9.18 -11.12 -3.48
CA CYS A 82 7.92 -11.16 -2.74
C CYS A 82 6.86 -10.26 -3.39
N GLY A 83 5.61 -10.42 -2.98
CA GLY A 83 4.51 -9.62 -3.47
C GLY A 83 3.41 -9.42 -2.45
N VAL A 84 2.72 -8.31 -2.57
CA VAL A 84 1.55 -7.96 -1.76
C VAL A 84 0.40 -7.64 -2.69
N ALA A 85 -0.79 -8.14 -2.39
CA ALA A 85 -2.03 -7.75 -3.05
C ALA A 85 -2.96 -7.06 -2.06
N LEU A 86 -3.48 -5.91 -2.48
CA LEU A 86 -4.34 -5.02 -1.70
C LEU A 86 -5.71 -4.94 -2.40
N PRO A 87 -6.76 -5.54 -1.86
CA PRO A 87 -8.09 -5.42 -2.46
C PRO A 87 -8.65 -4.01 -2.22
N VAL A 88 -9.23 -3.42 -3.25
CA VAL A 88 -9.96 -2.16 -3.21
C VAL A 88 -11.44 -2.49 -3.28
N VAL A 89 -12.15 -2.29 -2.19
CA VAL A 89 -13.57 -2.62 -2.06
C VAL A 89 -14.34 -1.32 -1.81
N ALA A 90 -15.47 -1.15 -2.49
CA ALA A 90 -16.40 -0.07 -2.28
C ALA A 90 -17.84 -0.63 -2.33
N ASP A 91 -18.67 -0.30 -1.34
CA ASP A 91 -20.03 -0.78 -1.20
C ASP A 91 -20.10 -2.33 -1.24
N ASP A 92 -19.22 -2.99 -0.49
CA ASP A 92 -19.02 -4.45 -0.44
C ASP A 92 -18.69 -5.11 -1.78
N VAL A 93 -18.31 -4.32 -2.79
CA VAL A 93 -17.99 -4.78 -4.13
C VAL A 93 -16.52 -4.53 -4.45
N LEU A 94 -15.79 -5.59 -4.83
CA LEU A 94 -14.42 -5.45 -5.30
C LEU A 94 -14.39 -4.56 -6.55
N LYS A 95 -13.64 -3.47 -6.49
CA LYS A 95 -13.39 -2.54 -7.62
C LYS A 95 -12.08 -2.86 -8.33
N ALA A 96 -11.05 -3.18 -7.55
CA ALA A 96 -9.72 -3.50 -8.07
C ALA A 96 -8.92 -4.33 -7.06
N VAL A 97 -7.83 -4.91 -7.51
CA VAL A 97 -6.73 -5.41 -6.67
C VAL A 97 -5.45 -4.72 -7.11
N VAL A 98 -4.81 -4.01 -6.19
CA VAL A 98 -3.47 -3.44 -6.41
C VAL A 98 -2.45 -4.49 -5.99
N VAL A 99 -1.54 -4.84 -6.89
CA VAL A 99 -0.44 -5.77 -6.62
C VAL A 99 0.87 -5.02 -6.64
N LEU A 100 1.63 -5.14 -5.58
CA LEU A 100 2.96 -4.56 -5.42
C LEU A 100 3.97 -5.71 -5.41
N LEU A 101 4.87 -5.74 -6.41
CA LEU A 101 5.92 -6.75 -6.50
C LEU A 101 7.24 -6.11 -6.08
N CYS A 102 7.92 -6.78 -5.16
CA CYS A 102 9.11 -6.30 -4.49
C CYS A 102 10.31 -7.19 -4.82
N GLY A 103 11.48 -6.61 -4.81
CA GLY A 103 12.70 -7.34 -5.15
C GLY A 103 13.93 -6.79 -4.45
N ASP A 104 15.06 -7.52 -4.62
CA ASP A 104 16.35 -7.26 -3.99
C ASP A 104 16.35 -7.35 -2.46
N GLY A 105 15.90 -8.49 -1.92
CA GLY A 105 15.94 -8.78 -0.48
C GLY A 105 17.32 -8.69 0.18
N ASN A 106 18.39 -8.50 -0.60
CA ASN A 106 19.75 -8.28 -0.11
C ASN A 106 20.09 -6.80 0.08
N VAL A 107 19.24 -5.89 -0.35
CA VAL A 107 19.50 -4.45 -0.32
C VAL A 107 18.43 -3.79 0.52
N GLY A 108 18.63 -3.75 1.78
CA GLY A 108 17.93 -2.74 2.49
C GLY A 108 16.95 -3.14 3.54
N ALA A 109 16.76 -2.23 4.39
CA ALA A 109 15.87 -2.23 5.48
C ALA A 109 14.44 -1.92 5.00
N GLY A 110 13.58 -2.89 5.11
CA GLY A 110 12.15 -2.73 4.88
C GLY A 110 11.41 -3.96 5.39
N ALA A 111 10.17 -3.77 5.79
CA ALA A 111 9.28 -4.87 6.14
C ALA A 111 7.87 -4.59 5.66
N LEU A 112 7.20 -5.65 5.25
CA LEU A 112 5.77 -5.69 4.95
C LEU A 112 5.12 -6.52 6.03
N GLU A 113 4.10 -6.02 6.71
CA GLU A 113 3.46 -6.76 7.80
C GLU A 113 1.95 -6.70 7.66
N LEU A 114 1.31 -7.83 7.82
CA LEU A 114 -0.14 -7.94 7.89
C LEU A 114 -0.56 -8.30 9.31
N TRP A 115 -1.25 -7.37 9.94
CA TRP A 115 -1.78 -7.49 11.28
C TRP A 115 -3.28 -7.75 11.23
N HIS A 116 -3.79 -8.58 12.13
CA HIS A 116 -5.19 -8.95 12.17
C HIS A 116 -5.75 -8.95 13.59
N ASN A 117 -6.97 -8.48 13.73
CA ASN A 117 -7.79 -8.61 14.93
C ASN A 117 -9.07 -9.38 14.60
N ASP A 118 -9.32 -10.43 15.34
CA ASP A 118 -10.62 -11.08 15.45
C ASP A 118 -11.19 -10.71 16.81
N PRO A 119 -12.21 -9.83 16.89
CA PRO A 119 -12.71 -9.33 18.18
C PRO A 119 -13.34 -10.43 19.04
N SER A 120 -13.66 -11.60 18.46
CA SER A 120 -14.15 -12.76 19.23
C SER A 120 -13.03 -13.52 19.95
N LYS A 121 -11.76 -13.25 19.62
CA LYS A 121 -10.59 -13.99 20.12
C LYS A 121 -9.58 -13.09 20.86
N PHE A 122 -9.36 -11.86 20.38
CA PHE A 122 -8.29 -11.01 20.85
C PHE A 122 -8.73 -9.54 20.92
N PHE A 123 -8.19 -8.82 21.93
CA PHE A 123 -8.38 -7.37 22.06
C PHE A 123 -7.33 -6.54 21.31
N GLU A 124 -6.40 -7.18 20.64
CA GLU A 124 -5.26 -6.55 19.97
C GLU A 124 -5.04 -7.14 18.57
N LEU A 125 -4.34 -6.40 17.75
CA LEU A 125 -3.85 -6.90 16.47
C LEU A 125 -2.67 -7.84 16.71
N ARG A 126 -2.67 -8.98 16.01
CA ARG A 126 -1.57 -9.95 15.98
C ARG A 126 -1.02 -10.09 14.57
N LEU A 127 0.27 -10.32 14.45
CA LEU A 127 0.90 -10.56 13.16
C LEU A 127 0.37 -11.88 12.58
N VAL A 128 -0.20 -11.82 11.38
CA VAL A 128 -0.63 -13.02 10.62
C VAL A 128 0.35 -13.38 9.54
N ASP A 129 0.95 -12.37 8.89
CA ASP A 129 1.94 -12.59 7.86
C ASP A 129 2.89 -11.38 7.74
N GLY A 130 4.06 -11.57 7.13
CA GLY A 130 5.01 -10.49 6.93
C GLY A 130 6.25 -10.92 6.16
N TYR A 131 6.86 -9.98 5.46
CA TYR A 131 8.15 -10.12 4.78
C TYR A 131 9.15 -9.16 5.43
N TYR A 132 10.30 -9.70 5.83
CA TYR A 132 11.30 -8.95 6.59
C TYR A 132 12.70 -9.00 5.95
N GLY A 133 12.84 -9.68 4.80
CA GLY A 133 14.15 -9.91 4.21
C GLY A 133 15.13 -10.54 5.21
N PRO A 134 16.34 -9.99 5.37
CA PRO A 134 17.34 -10.54 6.29
C PRO A 134 17.09 -10.20 7.78
N ALA A 135 16.06 -9.44 8.13
CA ALA A 135 15.81 -8.93 9.48
C ALA A 135 15.10 -9.97 10.39
N VAL A 136 15.73 -11.13 10.60
CA VAL A 136 15.17 -12.29 11.34
C VAL A 136 14.73 -11.92 12.76
N MET A 137 15.54 -11.14 13.48
CA MET A 137 15.22 -10.74 14.87
C MET A 137 14.04 -9.77 14.91
N PHE A 138 13.93 -8.89 13.92
CA PHE A 138 12.78 -8.00 13.81
C PHE A 138 11.49 -8.77 13.52
N GLU A 139 11.55 -9.79 12.66
CA GLU A 139 10.42 -10.69 12.42
C GLU A 139 10.04 -11.43 13.70
N LEU A 140 11.01 -12.02 14.42
CA LEU A 140 10.76 -12.77 15.65
C LEU A 140 10.04 -11.90 16.70
N ASN A 141 10.52 -10.69 16.92
CA ASN A 141 9.89 -9.75 17.86
C ASN A 141 8.49 -9.32 17.38
N SER A 142 8.31 -9.14 16.08
CA SER A 142 6.99 -8.82 15.51
C SER A 142 5.97 -9.93 15.77
N ARG A 143 6.36 -11.19 15.67
CA ARG A 143 5.49 -12.35 15.96
C ARG A 143 5.02 -12.41 17.40
N HIS A 144 5.80 -11.86 18.33
CA HIS A 144 5.48 -11.80 19.76
C HIS A 144 4.83 -10.48 20.19
N THR A 145 4.71 -9.52 19.28
CA THR A 145 4.12 -8.22 19.59
C THR A 145 2.62 -8.21 19.29
N GLY A 146 1.83 -7.66 20.22
CA GLY A 146 0.44 -7.31 19.99
C GLY A 146 0.24 -5.79 19.98
N PHE A 147 -0.69 -5.30 19.17
CA PHE A 147 -1.02 -3.89 19.13
C PHE A 147 -2.47 -3.65 19.57
N PRO A 148 -2.68 -3.15 20.82
CA PRO A 148 -3.98 -2.65 21.23
C PRO A 148 -4.46 -1.51 20.32
N ARG A 149 -5.77 -1.33 20.24
CA ARG A 149 -6.38 -0.25 19.46
C ARG A 149 -5.90 1.11 19.96
N GLY A 150 -5.27 1.90 19.07
CA GLY A 150 -4.68 3.20 19.37
C GLY A 150 -3.20 3.20 19.74
N TYR A 151 -2.54 2.04 19.81
CA TYR A 151 -1.12 1.94 20.15
C TYR A 151 -0.27 1.46 18.98
N GLY A 152 0.93 2.06 18.85
CA GLY A 152 1.83 1.79 17.73
C GLY A 152 1.23 2.17 16.37
N LEU A 153 1.96 1.97 15.29
CA LEU A 153 1.49 2.27 13.95
C LEU A 153 0.22 1.47 13.58
N PRO A 154 0.18 0.12 13.74
CA PRO A 154 -1.00 -0.65 13.37
C PRO A 154 -2.23 -0.29 14.21
N GLY A 155 -2.08 -0.19 15.53
CA GLY A 155 -3.20 0.09 16.43
C GLY A 155 -3.77 1.51 16.27
N ARG A 156 -2.93 2.49 15.92
CA ARG A 156 -3.37 3.87 15.62
C ARG A 156 -4.11 3.93 14.29
N ALA A 157 -3.63 3.26 13.24
CA ALA A 157 -4.35 3.14 11.98
C ALA A 157 -5.71 2.45 12.17
N TRP A 158 -5.75 1.39 12.97
CA TRP A 158 -7.00 0.73 13.36
C TRP A 158 -7.97 1.68 14.10
N LYS A 159 -7.47 2.47 15.05
CA LYS A 159 -8.30 3.39 15.83
C LYS A 159 -8.90 4.50 14.98
N SER A 160 -8.10 5.09 14.09
CA SER A 160 -8.53 6.19 13.21
C SER A 160 -9.38 5.71 12.04
N ASN A 161 -9.34 4.43 11.72
CA ASN A 161 -9.89 3.86 10.47
C ASN A 161 -9.40 4.60 9.21
N MET A 162 -8.18 5.13 9.26
CA MET A 162 -7.56 5.89 8.19
C MET A 162 -6.12 5.43 8.00
N PRO A 163 -5.57 5.52 6.78
CA PRO A 163 -4.14 5.36 6.60
C PRO A 163 -3.36 6.32 7.49
N LEU A 164 -2.23 5.87 8.00
CA LEU A 164 -1.37 6.64 8.89
C LEU A 164 0.07 6.58 8.42
N ILE A 165 0.71 7.74 8.26
CA ILE A 165 2.13 7.87 7.96
C ILE A 165 2.86 8.25 9.26
N VAL A 166 3.96 7.56 9.54
CA VAL A 166 4.90 7.88 10.62
C VAL A 166 6.28 8.11 10.01
N ASN A 167 6.79 9.33 10.16
CA ASN A 167 8.03 9.79 9.52
C ASN A 167 9.27 9.47 10.35
N ASP A 168 9.08 9.13 11.63
CA ASP A 168 10.14 8.71 12.53
C ASP A 168 9.65 7.59 13.45
N LEU A 169 10.12 6.37 13.17
CA LEU A 169 9.85 5.18 13.97
C LEU A 169 10.83 4.99 15.14
N ASN A 170 11.81 5.87 15.28
CA ASN A 170 12.79 5.78 16.38
C ASN A 170 12.25 6.36 17.70
N ASP A 171 11.07 6.99 17.68
CA ASP A 171 10.40 7.44 18.89
C ASP A 171 9.66 6.30 19.57
N SER A 172 10.13 5.89 20.74
CA SER A 172 9.53 4.82 21.56
C SER A 172 8.06 5.08 21.93
N ARG A 173 7.62 6.34 21.94
CA ARG A 173 6.21 6.72 22.21
C ARG A 173 5.29 6.41 21.02
N VAL A 174 5.87 6.28 19.84
CA VAL A 174 5.14 6.09 18.59
C VAL A 174 5.27 4.67 18.07
N PHE A 175 6.44 4.05 18.27
CA PHE A 175 6.74 2.73 17.71
C PHE A 175 7.29 1.79 18.79
N LEU A 176 6.55 0.74 19.13
CA LEU A 176 6.89 -0.19 20.23
C LEU A 176 8.19 -0.97 19.96
N ARG A 177 8.54 -1.23 18.71
CA ARG A 177 9.73 -1.98 18.30
C ARG A 177 10.84 -1.06 17.78
N TRP A 178 10.95 0.14 18.36
CA TRP A 178 11.87 1.17 17.87
C TRP A 178 13.35 0.75 17.90
N LYS A 179 13.77 -0.04 18.89
CA LYS A 179 15.14 -0.53 18.98
C LYS A 179 15.50 -1.42 17.80
N GLU A 180 14.69 -2.43 17.55
CA GLU A 180 14.88 -3.38 16.46
C GLU A 180 14.75 -2.71 15.09
N ALA A 181 13.87 -1.71 14.97
CA ALA A 181 13.76 -0.90 13.76
C ALA A 181 15.03 -0.09 13.51
N LEU A 182 15.60 0.51 14.56
CA LEU A 182 16.86 1.25 14.49
C LEU A 182 18.01 0.34 14.05
N ASP A 183 18.12 -0.86 14.63
CA ASP A 183 19.17 -1.84 14.32
C ASP A 183 19.21 -2.23 12.84
N ILE A 184 18.05 -2.26 12.18
CA ILE A 184 17.93 -2.58 10.75
C ILE A 184 17.76 -1.34 9.87
N GLY A 185 17.85 -0.13 10.42
CA GLY A 185 17.76 1.13 9.70
C GLY A 185 16.34 1.52 9.24
N VAL A 186 15.30 0.84 9.70
CA VAL A 186 13.90 1.20 9.42
C VAL A 186 13.51 2.41 10.27
N ASN A 187 13.00 3.45 9.63
CA ASN A 187 12.66 4.71 10.31
C ASN A 187 11.34 5.35 9.86
N ARG A 188 10.67 4.81 8.84
CA ARG A 188 9.38 5.32 8.35
C ARG A 188 8.38 4.19 8.23
N GLY A 189 7.10 4.51 8.39
CA GLY A 189 6.03 3.55 8.24
C GLY A 189 4.74 4.16 7.68
N LEU A 190 4.05 3.36 6.87
CA LEU A 190 2.69 3.58 6.43
C LEU A 190 1.84 2.42 6.94
N GLY A 191 0.74 2.70 7.63
CA GLY A 191 -0.26 1.72 8.04
C GLY A 191 -1.57 1.96 7.30
N ILE A 192 -2.14 0.93 6.70
CA ILE A 192 -3.41 0.99 5.96
C ILE A 192 -4.38 0.00 6.61
N PRO A 193 -5.47 0.47 7.25
CA PRO A 193 -6.47 -0.39 7.84
C PRO A 193 -7.44 -0.92 6.78
N TYR A 194 -7.90 -2.16 6.96
CA TYR A 194 -8.94 -2.81 6.20
C TYR A 194 -9.98 -3.33 7.17
N LEU A 195 -11.15 -2.70 7.19
CA LEU A 195 -12.28 -3.14 8.02
C LEU A 195 -13.16 -4.09 7.22
N HIS A 196 -13.62 -5.13 7.91
CA HIS A 196 -14.56 -6.09 7.32
C HIS A 196 -15.92 -5.98 8.05
N PRO A 197 -17.05 -6.16 7.35
CA PRO A 197 -18.39 -6.08 7.96
C PRO A 197 -18.59 -7.02 9.16
N SER A 198 -17.81 -8.11 9.26
CA SER A 198 -17.81 -9.02 10.42
C SER A 198 -17.21 -8.43 11.70
N GLY A 199 -16.72 -7.18 11.69
CA GLY A 199 -15.97 -6.55 12.79
C GLY A 199 -14.50 -6.93 12.85
N ARG A 200 -14.04 -7.86 12.00
CA ARG A 200 -12.62 -8.18 11.86
C ARG A 200 -11.88 -7.01 11.22
N THR A 201 -10.64 -6.83 11.62
CA THR A 201 -9.78 -5.77 11.08
C THR A 201 -8.45 -6.34 10.64
N TRP A 202 -7.97 -5.91 9.49
CA TRP A 202 -6.60 -6.10 9.06
C TRP A 202 -5.92 -4.74 8.95
N VAL A 203 -4.62 -4.70 9.26
CA VAL A 203 -3.80 -3.52 9.01
C VAL A 203 -2.56 -3.97 8.26
N MET A 204 -2.40 -3.45 7.05
CA MET A 204 -1.17 -3.62 6.28
C MET A 204 -0.19 -2.53 6.64
N THR A 205 1.02 -2.89 7.06
CA THR A 205 2.08 -1.92 7.32
C THR A 205 3.24 -2.08 6.35
N PHE A 206 3.74 -0.94 5.90
CA PHE A 206 4.92 -0.79 5.06
C PHE A 206 5.97 -0.05 5.86
N LEU A 207 7.02 -0.75 6.27
CA LEU A 207 8.11 -0.19 7.07
C LEU A 207 9.35 -0.04 6.19
N SER A 208 9.94 1.14 6.11
CA SER A 208 11.07 1.40 5.23
C SER A 208 12.13 2.31 5.86
N ALA A 209 13.36 2.16 5.38
CA ALA A 209 14.45 3.09 5.67
C ALA A 209 14.47 4.27 4.67
N ARG A 210 15.01 5.40 5.09
CA ARG A 210 15.18 6.56 4.19
C ARG A 210 16.11 6.27 3.02
N ASN A 211 17.09 5.40 3.21
CA ASN A 211 18.08 5.08 2.17
C ASN A 211 17.58 4.04 1.16
N THR A 212 16.57 3.27 1.53
CA THR A 212 15.93 2.24 0.69
C THR A 212 14.42 2.31 0.86
N PRO A 213 13.79 3.39 0.37
CA PRO A 213 12.37 3.60 0.63
C PRO A 213 11.52 2.56 -0.11
N ILE A 214 10.43 2.15 0.53
CA ILE A 214 9.36 1.38 -0.11
C ILE A 214 8.77 2.18 -1.26
N ALA A 215 8.46 3.43 -0.99
CA ALA A 215 8.16 4.45 -1.98
C ALA A 215 8.80 5.77 -1.55
N ARG A 216 9.18 6.61 -2.50
CA ARG A 216 9.85 7.89 -2.23
C ARG A 216 8.92 8.95 -1.64
N ARG A 217 7.60 8.78 -1.85
CA ARG A 217 6.57 9.71 -1.40
C ARG A 217 5.29 8.96 -1.08
N PHE A 218 4.65 9.35 0.01
CA PHE A 218 3.32 8.92 0.42
C PHE A 218 2.46 10.16 0.67
N GLU A 219 1.20 10.10 0.24
CA GLU A 219 0.21 11.14 0.47
C GLU A 219 -1.12 10.51 0.86
N ILE A 220 -1.83 11.17 1.75
CA ILE A 220 -3.18 10.84 2.16
C ILE A 220 -4.05 12.06 1.85
N TRP A 221 -5.04 11.86 1.02
CA TRP A 221 -6.05 12.84 0.66
C TRP A 221 -7.39 12.36 1.17
N VAL A 222 -8.17 13.23 1.76
CA VAL A 222 -9.46 12.89 2.37
C VAL A 222 -10.56 13.76 1.77
N PRO A 223 -11.78 13.22 1.60
CA PRO A 223 -12.90 14.01 1.13
C PRO A 223 -13.27 15.09 2.15
N THR A 224 -13.70 16.24 1.64
CA THR A 224 -14.36 17.28 2.43
C THR A 224 -15.70 16.76 2.98
N GLN A 225 -16.28 17.45 3.94
CA GLN A 225 -17.53 17.03 4.58
C GLN A 225 -18.69 16.91 3.57
N ASP A 226 -18.73 17.79 2.57
CA ASP A 226 -19.71 17.77 1.47
C ASP A 226 -19.38 16.72 0.39
N ARG A 227 -18.19 16.09 0.47
CA ARG A 227 -17.67 15.10 -0.50
C ARG A 227 -17.56 15.63 -1.94
N GLU A 228 -17.40 16.92 -2.11
CA GLU A 228 -17.20 17.53 -3.43
C GLU A 228 -15.74 17.59 -3.85
N THR A 229 -14.83 17.71 -2.87
CA THR A 229 -13.38 17.80 -3.14
C THR A 229 -12.58 16.93 -2.17
N LEU A 230 -11.35 16.55 -2.57
CA LEU A 230 -10.34 16.01 -1.66
C LEU A 230 -9.42 17.12 -1.19
N ILE A 231 -9.04 17.05 0.08
CA ILE A 231 -8.04 17.93 0.71
C ILE A 231 -6.86 17.08 1.20
N PHE A 232 -5.68 17.68 1.21
CA PHE A 232 -4.50 17.04 1.74
C PHE A 232 -4.60 16.83 3.24
N HIS A 233 -4.42 15.60 3.71
CA HIS A 233 -4.46 15.23 5.12
C HIS A 233 -3.07 15.04 5.71
N ALA A 234 -2.24 14.23 5.07
CA ALA A 234 -0.89 13.91 5.53
C ALA A 234 0.00 13.43 4.37
N GLY A 235 1.31 13.52 4.55
CA GLY A 235 2.25 12.97 3.59
C GLY A 235 3.69 13.02 4.07
N ASP A 236 4.53 12.25 3.41
CA ASP A 236 5.98 12.24 3.58
C ASP A 236 6.67 12.12 2.22
N CYS A 237 7.75 12.85 2.03
CA CYS A 237 8.55 12.83 0.81
C CYS A 237 10.04 12.88 1.16
N ASP A 238 10.82 11.94 0.63
CA ASP A 238 12.24 11.81 0.92
C ASP A 238 13.09 12.99 0.40
N GLN A 239 12.63 13.68 -0.65
CA GLN A 239 13.36 14.75 -1.33
C GLN A 239 12.79 16.15 -1.08
N ASN A 240 11.61 16.27 -0.47
CA ASN A 240 10.96 17.56 -0.26
C ASN A 240 10.10 17.54 0.99
N SER A 241 10.65 17.95 2.12
CA SER A 241 9.92 18.01 3.40
C SER A 241 8.86 19.12 3.44
N GLU A 242 8.94 20.11 2.55
CA GLU A 242 8.04 21.27 2.53
C GLU A 242 6.85 21.11 1.57
N PHE A 243 6.77 19.99 0.82
CA PHE A 243 5.70 19.78 -0.16
C PHE A 243 4.30 19.90 0.45
N ALA A 244 4.12 19.49 1.69
CA ALA A 244 2.87 19.59 2.43
C ALA A 244 2.38 21.04 2.57
N THR A 245 3.29 22.02 2.62
CA THR A 245 2.93 23.43 2.70
C THR A 245 2.27 23.91 1.39
N ALA A 246 2.75 23.43 0.24
CA ALA A 246 2.14 23.75 -1.05
C ALA A 246 0.71 23.19 -1.20
N TYR A 247 0.38 22.16 -0.42
CA TYR A 247 -0.93 21.48 -0.49
C TYR A 247 -1.98 22.00 0.50
N LYS A 248 -1.63 22.91 1.42
CA LYS A 248 -2.57 23.42 2.44
C LYS A 248 -3.88 23.98 1.87
N SER A 249 -3.81 24.56 0.69
CA SER A 249 -4.99 25.13 -0.01
C SER A 249 -5.40 24.32 -1.23
N ALA A 250 -4.71 23.22 -1.53
CA ALA A 250 -5.01 22.41 -2.69
C ALA A 250 -6.33 21.65 -2.48
N LYS A 251 -7.17 21.67 -3.50
CA LYS A 251 -8.40 20.88 -3.57
C LYS A 251 -8.37 20.10 -4.87
N ILE A 252 -8.78 18.86 -4.81
CA ILE A 252 -8.86 17.98 -5.98
C ILE A 252 -10.32 17.63 -6.20
N GLU A 253 -10.85 17.99 -7.35
CA GLU A 253 -12.22 17.66 -7.76
C GLU A 253 -12.27 16.24 -8.34
N LYS A 254 -13.47 15.66 -8.41
CA LYS A 254 -13.68 14.39 -9.12
C LYS A 254 -13.27 14.56 -10.58
N ASN A 255 -12.52 13.59 -11.12
CA ASN A 255 -11.92 13.57 -12.45
C ASN A 255 -10.79 14.59 -12.69
N ASP A 256 -10.38 15.35 -11.69
CA ASP A 256 -9.22 16.25 -11.80
C ASP A 256 -7.91 15.45 -11.56
N GLY A 257 -7.11 15.34 -12.61
CA GLY A 257 -5.86 14.56 -12.59
C GLY A 257 -6.06 13.09 -12.22
N ALA A 258 -4.98 12.41 -11.91
CA ALA A 258 -5.01 10.98 -11.60
C ALA A 258 -5.76 10.67 -10.28
N ILE A 259 -5.55 11.47 -9.24
CA ILE A 259 -6.21 11.28 -7.93
C ILE A 259 -7.72 11.46 -8.06
N GLY A 260 -8.17 12.54 -8.75
CA GLY A 260 -9.59 12.78 -8.95
C GLY A 260 -10.27 11.72 -9.83
N GLN A 261 -9.56 11.16 -10.81
CA GLN A 261 -10.05 10.06 -11.64
C GLN A 261 -10.18 8.76 -10.81
N ALA A 262 -9.18 8.45 -10.01
CA ALA A 262 -9.23 7.31 -9.10
C ALA A 262 -10.41 7.46 -8.13
N TRP A 263 -10.58 8.66 -7.55
CA TRP A 263 -11.69 8.94 -6.64
C TRP A 263 -13.07 8.82 -7.30
N ALA A 264 -13.23 9.32 -8.51
CA ALA A 264 -14.49 9.26 -9.23
C ALA A 264 -14.89 7.82 -9.63
N SER A 265 -13.90 7.01 -10.05
CA SER A 265 -14.13 5.64 -10.50
C SER A 265 -14.16 4.60 -9.38
N GLY A 266 -13.54 4.90 -8.23
CA GLY A 266 -13.25 3.92 -7.18
C GLY A 266 -12.17 2.90 -7.57
N ILE A 267 -11.48 3.11 -8.70
CA ILE A 267 -10.45 2.22 -9.21
C ILE A 267 -9.09 2.91 -9.04
N ALA A 268 -8.12 2.19 -8.52
CA ALA A 268 -6.74 2.67 -8.46
C ALA A 268 -6.24 3.07 -9.86
N THR A 269 -5.37 4.05 -9.94
CA THR A 269 -4.76 4.50 -11.20
C THR A 269 -3.24 4.47 -11.10
N ALA A 270 -2.57 4.28 -12.23
CA ALA A 270 -1.12 4.31 -12.33
C ALA A 270 -0.70 5.30 -13.43
N ARG A 271 0.29 6.13 -13.14
CA ARG A 271 0.86 7.08 -14.11
C ARG A 271 2.35 6.81 -14.24
N ALA A 272 2.74 6.24 -15.35
CA ALA A 272 4.15 5.96 -15.65
C ALA A 272 4.95 7.24 -16.02
N SER A 273 4.26 8.32 -16.37
CA SER A 273 4.87 9.61 -16.65
C SER A 273 3.98 10.75 -16.15
N LEU A 274 4.58 11.69 -15.43
CA LEU A 274 3.93 12.90 -14.93
C LEU A 274 4.17 14.12 -15.84
N ALA A 275 4.89 13.95 -16.94
CA ALA A 275 5.36 15.05 -17.80
C ALA A 275 4.21 15.87 -18.45
N HIS A 276 3.05 15.29 -18.62
CA HIS A 276 1.88 15.92 -19.23
C HIS A 276 0.75 16.21 -18.24
N GLU A 277 0.93 15.85 -16.99
CA GLU A 277 -0.03 16.12 -15.92
C GLU A 277 0.10 17.56 -15.43
N LYS A 278 -1.03 18.28 -15.37
CA LYS A 278 -1.07 19.69 -14.93
C LYS A 278 -1.54 19.86 -13.49
N SER A 279 -1.90 18.78 -12.81
CA SER A 279 -2.35 18.85 -11.43
C SER A 279 -1.26 19.38 -10.49
N VAL A 280 -1.65 20.01 -9.39
CA VAL A 280 -0.72 20.49 -8.36
C VAL A 280 0.14 19.35 -7.80
N VAL A 281 -0.42 18.15 -7.70
CA VAL A 281 0.26 16.95 -7.23
C VAL A 281 1.35 16.51 -8.21
N ALA A 282 1.04 16.43 -9.50
CA ALA A 282 2.00 16.04 -10.52
C ALA A 282 3.14 17.04 -10.64
N GLN A 283 2.86 18.35 -10.58
CA GLN A 283 3.89 19.39 -10.59
C GLN A 283 4.81 19.27 -9.36
N SER A 284 4.26 19.10 -8.18
CA SER A 284 5.03 18.91 -6.95
C SER A 284 5.84 17.61 -6.96
N ALA A 285 5.29 16.53 -7.53
CA ALA A 285 6.00 15.26 -7.68
C ALA A 285 7.17 15.40 -8.66
N ALA A 286 6.96 16.04 -9.80
CA ALA A 286 8.00 16.33 -10.77
C ALA A 286 9.12 17.21 -10.19
N ALA A 287 8.79 18.23 -9.40
CA ALA A 287 9.75 19.08 -8.70
C ALA A 287 10.60 18.29 -7.68
N ALA A 288 10.07 17.21 -7.10
CA ALA A 288 10.80 16.27 -6.26
C ALA A 288 11.55 15.18 -7.05
N GLY A 289 11.59 15.26 -8.38
CA GLY A 289 12.25 14.29 -9.25
C GLY A 289 11.55 12.93 -9.29
N LEU A 290 10.23 12.92 -9.07
CA LEU A 290 9.39 11.74 -9.23
C LEU A 290 8.83 11.71 -10.66
N SER A 291 8.85 10.54 -11.28
CA SER A 291 8.39 10.37 -12.67
C SER A 291 7.11 9.58 -12.79
N ALA A 292 6.76 8.82 -11.77
CA ALA A 292 5.61 7.91 -11.78
C ALA A 292 4.84 7.99 -10.47
N MET A 293 3.55 7.66 -10.50
CA MET A 293 2.63 7.74 -9.38
C MET A 293 1.62 6.58 -9.42
N LEU A 294 1.30 6.05 -8.24
CA LEU A 294 0.24 5.08 -8.03
C LEU A 294 -0.74 5.66 -7.01
N GLU A 295 -2.00 5.78 -7.40
CA GLU A 295 -3.09 6.20 -6.53
C GLU A 295 -3.96 5.01 -6.18
N GLN A 296 -4.16 4.80 -4.90
CA GLN A 296 -5.09 3.82 -4.36
C GLN A 296 -6.15 4.53 -3.54
N ILE A 297 -7.41 4.20 -3.80
CA ILE A 297 -8.52 4.67 -2.97
C ILE A 297 -8.84 3.62 -1.93
N GLN A 298 -9.00 4.08 -0.69
CA GLN A 298 -9.60 3.30 0.37
C GLN A 298 -10.99 3.87 0.61
N VAL A 299 -12.02 3.10 0.27
CA VAL A 299 -13.41 3.53 0.39
C VAL A 299 -13.99 2.89 1.64
N ASP A 300 -14.04 3.64 2.74
CA ASP A 300 -14.99 3.51 3.85
C ASP A 300 -14.62 4.46 5.00
N PHE A 301 -14.74 5.76 4.73
CA PHE A 301 -14.62 6.77 5.80
C PHE A 301 -15.98 7.08 6.48
N THR A 302 -17.00 6.25 6.29
CA THR A 302 -18.38 6.60 6.61
C THR A 302 -18.70 6.67 8.12
N HIS A 303 -17.82 6.22 9.01
CA HIS A 303 -18.14 6.13 10.44
C HIS A 303 -17.21 6.89 11.39
N SER A 304 -16.23 7.66 10.90
CA SER A 304 -15.22 8.27 11.78
C SER A 304 -15.40 9.77 12.09
N LEU A 305 -16.41 10.44 11.57
CA LEU A 305 -16.62 11.87 11.78
C LEU A 305 -17.59 12.22 12.93
N HIS A 306 -18.01 11.23 13.72
CA HIS A 306 -18.89 11.45 14.88
C HIS A 306 -18.32 10.76 16.13
N ALA A 307 -17.15 11.20 16.61
CA ALA A 307 -16.66 10.90 17.95
C ALA A 307 -15.80 12.06 18.47
#